data_6a1a87afb44f5b6779e46832f768f294
#
_entry.id   6a1a87afb44f5b6779e46832f768f294
#
_cell.length_a   1.000
_cell.length_b   1.000
_cell.length_c   1.000
_cell.angle_alpha   90.00
_cell.angle_beta   90.00
_cell.angle_gamma   90.00
#
_symmetry.space_group_name_H-M   'P 1'
#
loop_
_entity.id
_entity.type
_entity.pdbx_description
1 polymer ?
#
loop_
_entity_poly.entity_id
_entity_poly.type
_entity_poly.pdbx_seq_one_letter_code
_entity_poly.pdbx_strand_id
1 'polypeptide(L)'
;MQNILDITTVLGFSLRLATAIVLGLIVGLERQWTRHQAGIMTNVIVCVGAYAYSAFSYIANQTNVDVTRIAAQVVCGIGFLGAGLIIRDGTNIRGLSTAATIWTTAAIGILCTLPNILFAVLVAIAIVILHLILHPLSIYINNRRSNQRTKERIENLYKISIVCSAVSYTH
;
A
#
# COMPACT_ATOMS: atom_id res chain seq x y z
N MET A 1 13.38 -35.10 -11.23
CA MET A 1 13.95 -34.17 -10.22
C MET A 1 12.79 -33.35 -9.71
N GLN A 2 12.29 -33.60 -8.49
CA GLN A 2 11.32 -32.73 -7.85
C GLN A 2 12.05 -31.38 -7.62
N ASN A 3 11.50 -30.32 -8.18
CA ASN A 3 12.06 -28.98 -7.94
C ASN A 3 11.98 -28.71 -6.44
N ILE A 4 13.12 -28.41 -5.81
CA ILE A 4 13.22 -28.06 -4.38
C ILE A 4 12.22 -26.95 -4.00
N LEU A 5 11.78 -26.16 -4.99
CA LEU A 5 10.79 -25.08 -4.85
C LEU A 5 9.35 -25.52 -5.15
N ASP A 6 9.04 -26.84 -5.18
CA ASP A 6 7.66 -27.27 -5.38
C ASP A 6 6.81 -26.88 -4.15
N ILE A 7 5.76 -26.09 -4.36
CA ILE A 7 4.86 -25.61 -3.31
C ILE A 7 4.12 -26.72 -2.58
N THR A 8 4.02 -27.90 -3.17
CA THR A 8 3.38 -29.09 -2.57
C THR A 8 4.27 -29.78 -1.55
N THR A 9 5.58 -29.51 -1.54
CA THR A 9 6.52 -30.01 -0.55
C THR A 9 6.62 -29.07 0.64
N VAL A 10 6.79 -29.60 1.85
CA VAL A 10 6.96 -28.80 3.07
C VAL A 10 8.15 -27.85 2.95
N LEU A 11 9.24 -28.30 2.33
CA LEU A 11 10.43 -27.48 2.11
C LEU A 11 10.15 -26.34 1.13
N GLY A 12 9.52 -26.62 -0.02
CA GLY A 12 9.18 -25.58 -0.99
C GLY A 12 8.17 -24.58 -0.46
N PHE A 13 7.16 -25.06 0.29
CA PHE A 13 6.22 -24.17 1.00
C PHE A 13 6.95 -23.26 1.97
N SER A 14 7.85 -23.80 2.81
CA SER A 14 8.58 -23.01 3.83
C SER A 14 9.51 -21.98 3.21
N LEU A 15 10.22 -22.32 2.13
CA LEU A 15 11.09 -21.39 1.42
C LEU A 15 10.31 -20.22 0.79
N ARG A 16 9.16 -20.51 0.21
CA ARG A 16 8.28 -19.49 -0.38
C ARG A 16 7.61 -18.64 0.68
N LEU A 17 7.23 -19.22 1.82
CA LEU A 17 6.73 -18.49 2.98
C LEU A 17 7.80 -17.53 3.52
N ALA A 18 9.04 -18.00 3.67
CA ALA A 18 10.16 -17.15 4.09
C ALA A 18 10.37 -15.97 3.11
N THR A 19 10.26 -16.24 1.80
CA THR A 19 10.33 -15.18 0.78
C THR A 19 9.21 -14.17 0.94
N ALA A 20 7.96 -14.60 1.16
CA ALA A 20 6.84 -13.71 1.39
C ALA A 20 7.03 -12.85 2.65
N ILE A 21 7.58 -13.43 3.73
CA ILE A 21 7.93 -12.69 4.95
C ILE A 21 8.99 -11.62 4.64
N VAL A 22 10.06 -11.98 3.95
CA VAL A 22 11.16 -11.06 3.62
C VAL A 22 10.68 -9.92 2.72
N LEU A 23 9.90 -10.21 1.69
CA LEU A 23 9.36 -9.18 0.79
C LEU A 23 8.34 -8.27 1.50
N GLY A 24 7.48 -8.83 2.34
CA GLY A 24 6.58 -8.06 3.20
C GLY A 24 7.32 -7.18 4.20
N LEU A 25 8.46 -7.68 4.76
CA LEU A 25 9.35 -6.91 5.62
C LEU A 25 9.98 -5.72 4.88
N ILE A 26 10.49 -5.92 3.67
CA ILE A 26 11.12 -4.86 2.86
C ILE A 26 10.14 -3.72 2.61
N VAL A 27 8.92 -4.05 2.15
CA VAL A 27 7.87 -3.04 1.94
C VAL A 27 7.45 -2.39 3.26
N GLY A 28 7.28 -3.18 4.33
CA GLY A 28 6.88 -2.67 5.64
C GLY A 28 7.93 -1.77 6.29
N LEU A 29 9.23 -2.06 6.13
CA LEU A 29 10.34 -1.23 6.61
C LEU A 29 10.33 0.15 5.95
N GLU A 30 10.18 0.19 4.63
CA GLU A 30 10.07 1.45 3.89
C GLU A 30 8.89 2.27 4.41
N ARG A 31 7.72 1.66 4.60
CA ARG A 31 6.51 2.32 5.12
C ARG A 31 6.67 2.83 6.55
N GLN A 32 7.33 2.07 7.39
CA GLN A 32 7.60 2.48 8.77
C GLN A 32 8.58 3.64 8.83
N TRP A 33 9.63 3.62 7.99
CA TRP A 33 10.60 4.72 7.90
C TRP A 33 9.94 6.02 7.44
N THR A 34 9.04 5.95 6.48
CA THR A 34 8.29 7.11 5.98
C THR A 34 7.09 7.51 6.87
N ARG A 35 6.96 6.94 8.08
CA ARG A 35 5.94 7.23 9.11
C ARG A 35 4.50 7.08 8.61
N HIS A 36 4.22 6.04 7.83
CA HIS A 36 2.87 5.71 7.41
C HIS A 36 2.16 4.81 8.45
N GLN A 37 0.81 4.80 8.43
CA GLN A 37 -0.02 4.08 9.40
C GLN A 37 0.18 2.56 9.37
N ALA A 38 0.35 1.95 8.18
CA ALA A 38 0.64 0.52 8.03
C ALA A 38 2.15 0.29 7.88
N GLY A 39 2.79 -0.13 8.96
CA GLY A 39 4.22 -0.42 9.03
C GLY A 39 4.55 -1.89 8.74
N ILE A 40 5.65 -2.38 9.35
CA ILE A 40 6.20 -3.72 9.15
C ILE A 40 5.17 -4.81 9.43
N MET A 41 4.56 -4.79 10.62
CA MET A 41 3.68 -5.86 11.06
C MET A 41 2.50 -6.07 10.10
N THR A 42 1.84 -4.99 9.69
CA THR A 42 0.68 -5.06 8.80
C THR A 42 1.06 -5.61 7.44
N ASN A 43 2.15 -5.12 6.83
CA ASN A 43 2.56 -5.56 5.51
C ASN A 43 3.04 -7.03 5.51
N VAL A 44 3.78 -7.46 6.54
CA VAL A 44 4.21 -8.87 6.67
C VAL A 44 3.00 -9.79 6.80
N ILE A 45 2.05 -9.48 7.70
CA ILE A 45 0.87 -10.32 7.94
C ILE A 45 -0.01 -10.40 6.69
N VAL A 46 -0.21 -9.29 5.97
CA VAL A 46 -0.97 -9.26 4.73
C VAL A 46 -0.30 -10.12 3.64
N CYS A 47 1.02 -9.98 3.48
CA CYS A 47 1.78 -10.77 2.50
C CYS A 47 1.71 -12.27 2.80
N VAL A 48 1.95 -12.65 4.06
CA VAL A 48 1.89 -14.04 4.53
C VAL A 48 0.48 -14.61 4.41
N GLY A 49 -0.56 -13.85 4.80
CA GLY A 49 -1.94 -14.27 4.68
C GLY A 49 -2.34 -14.52 3.23
N ALA A 50 -2.00 -13.59 2.33
CA ALA A 50 -2.27 -13.74 0.90
C ALA A 50 -1.52 -14.94 0.29
N TYR A 51 -0.26 -15.15 0.69
CA TYR A 51 0.50 -16.34 0.34
C TYR A 51 -0.19 -17.62 0.83
N ALA A 52 -0.56 -17.70 2.11
CA ALA A 52 -1.14 -18.90 2.72
C ALA A 52 -2.47 -19.30 2.06
N TYR A 53 -3.37 -18.33 1.82
CA TYR A 53 -4.64 -18.58 1.13
C TYR A 53 -4.42 -19.06 -0.31
N SER A 54 -3.49 -18.44 -1.04
CA SER A 54 -3.18 -18.86 -2.41
C SER A 54 -2.49 -20.21 -2.45
N ALA A 55 -1.55 -20.48 -1.54
CA ALA A 55 -0.87 -21.77 -1.42
C ALA A 55 -1.83 -22.90 -1.08
N PHE A 56 -2.85 -22.64 -0.25
CA PHE A 56 -3.90 -23.60 0.07
C PHE A 56 -4.55 -24.17 -1.19
N SER A 57 -4.83 -23.35 -2.21
CA SER A 57 -5.45 -23.82 -3.44
C SER A 57 -4.57 -24.81 -4.21
N TYR A 58 -3.24 -24.65 -4.16
CA TYR A 58 -2.30 -25.58 -4.79
C TYR A 58 -2.19 -26.91 -4.04
N ILE A 59 -2.30 -26.88 -2.70
CA ILE A 59 -2.12 -28.06 -1.83
C ILE A 59 -3.40 -28.87 -1.75
N ALA A 60 -4.55 -28.22 -1.66
CA ALA A 60 -5.83 -28.87 -1.40
C ALA A 60 -6.40 -29.61 -2.62
N ASN A 61 -6.05 -29.22 -3.83
CA ASN A 61 -6.66 -29.76 -5.03
C ASN A 61 -5.63 -30.06 -6.14
N GLN A 62 -5.17 -31.28 -6.20
CA GLN A 62 -4.08 -31.70 -7.08
C GLN A 62 -4.46 -31.91 -8.58
N THR A 63 -5.75 -31.91 -8.93
CA THR A 63 -6.17 -32.36 -10.27
C THR A 63 -6.85 -31.31 -11.15
N ASN A 64 -7.50 -30.27 -10.59
CA ASN A 64 -8.18 -29.21 -11.36
C ASN A 64 -8.28 -27.91 -10.57
N VAL A 65 -7.15 -27.28 -10.26
CA VAL A 65 -7.13 -26.08 -9.41
C VAL A 65 -7.35 -24.83 -10.23
N ASP A 66 -8.45 -24.14 -9.98
CA ASP A 66 -8.59 -22.76 -10.39
C ASP A 66 -7.92 -21.85 -9.35
N VAL A 67 -6.59 -21.71 -9.47
CA VAL A 67 -5.75 -20.88 -8.60
C VAL A 67 -6.20 -19.41 -8.64
N THR A 68 -6.83 -18.99 -9.73
CA THR A 68 -7.26 -17.62 -9.93
C THR A 68 -8.46 -17.26 -9.04
N ARG A 69 -9.27 -18.26 -8.70
CA ARG A 69 -10.46 -18.07 -7.84
C ARG A 69 -10.08 -17.59 -6.44
N ILE A 70 -9.12 -18.25 -5.78
CA ILE A 70 -8.66 -17.85 -4.45
C ILE A 70 -7.95 -16.49 -4.51
N ALA A 71 -7.11 -16.28 -5.52
CA ALA A 71 -6.45 -14.99 -5.72
C ALA A 71 -7.47 -13.86 -5.87
N ALA A 72 -8.54 -14.05 -6.64
CA ALA A 72 -9.62 -13.07 -6.79
C ALA A 72 -10.34 -12.78 -5.45
N GLN A 73 -10.58 -13.80 -4.63
CA GLN A 73 -11.17 -13.61 -3.30
C GLN A 73 -10.24 -12.86 -2.34
N VAL A 74 -8.94 -13.14 -2.38
CA VAL A 74 -7.95 -12.38 -1.59
C VAL A 74 -7.96 -10.91 -1.99
N VAL A 75 -7.96 -10.61 -3.30
CA VAL A 75 -8.02 -9.22 -3.81
C VAL A 75 -9.30 -8.51 -3.34
N CYS A 76 -10.45 -9.20 -3.37
CA CYS A 76 -11.71 -8.66 -2.87
C CYS A 76 -11.66 -8.40 -1.36
N GLY A 77 -11.16 -9.37 -0.56
CA GLY A 77 -11.07 -9.28 0.89
C GLY A 77 -10.13 -8.16 1.37
N ILE A 78 -9.00 -7.98 0.71
CA ILE A 78 -8.07 -6.86 1.00
C ILE A 78 -8.71 -5.50 0.69
N GLY A 79 -9.64 -5.43 -0.26
CA GLY A 79 -10.41 -4.21 -0.54
C GLY A 79 -11.19 -3.72 0.70
N PHE A 80 -11.75 -4.63 1.48
CA PHE A 80 -12.42 -4.31 2.75
C PHE A 80 -11.46 -3.72 3.79
N LEU A 81 -10.28 -4.31 3.98
CA LEU A 81 -9.24 -3.78 4.87
C LEU A 81 -8.75 -2.41 4.39
N GLY A 82 -8.54 -2.26 3.07
CA GLY A 82 -8.16 -0.99 2.47
C GLY A 82 -9.19 0.11 2.71
N ALA A 83 -10.47 -0.19 2.59
CA ALA A 83 -11.55 0.76 2.86
C ALA A 83 -11.54 1.22 4.34
N GLY A 84 -11.26 0.31 5.28
CA GLY A 84 -11.15 0.62 6.71
C GLY A 84 -9.99 1.55 7.08
N LEU A 85 -8.98 1.68 6.21
CA LEU A 85 -7.83 2.57 6.42
C LEU A 85 -8.05 3.98 5.86
N ILE A 86 -9.05 4.17 5.00
CA ILE A 86 -9.35 5.45 4.39
C ILE A 86 -10.26 6.24 5.34
N ILE A 87 -9.71 7.30 5.93
CA ILE A 87 -10.43 8.15 6.88
C ILE A 87 -10.66 9.51 6.21
N ARG A 88 -11.91 9.96 6.23
CA ARG A 88 -12.30 11.30 5.80
C ARG A 88 -12.49 12.19 7.02
N ASP A 89 -11.72 13.27 7.08
CA ASP A 89 -11.83 14.32 8.10
C ASP A 89 -12.15 15.65 7.41
N GLY A 90 -13.44 16.00 7.38
CA GLY A 90 -13.95 17.12 6.61
C GLY A 90 -13.66 17.00 5.11
N THR A 91 -12.85 17.92 4.59
CA THR A 91 -12.39 17.91 3.19
C THR A 91 -11.11 17.10 2.97
N ASN A 92 -10.44 16.67 4.05
CA ASN A 92 -9.19 15.92 3.95
C ASN A 92 -9.46 14.42 3.95
N ILE A 93 -8.82 13.70 3.03
CA ILE A 93 -8.84 12.23 2.97
C ILE A 93 -7.43 11.73 3.27
N ARG A 94 -7.33 10.82 4.25
CA ARG A 94 -6.06 10.18 4.66
C ARG A 94 -6.15 8.68 4.44
N GLY A 95 -4.99 8.01 4.36
CA GLY A 95 -4.91 6.55 4.27
C GLY A 95 -4.97 5.96 2.86
N LEU A 96 -5.22 6.76 1.80
CA LEU A 96 -5.29 6.27 0.41
C LEU A 96 -4.01 5.55 -0.03
N SER A 97 -2.84 6.15 0.21
CA SER A 97 -1.55 5.53 -0.11
C SER A 97 -1.32 4.25 0.71
N THR A 98 -1.73 4.25 1.97
CA THR A 98 -1.61 3.08 2.85
C THR A 98 -2.50 1.93 2.37
N ALA A 99 -3.74 2.20 2.01
CA ALA A 99 -4.66 1.21 1.46
C ALA A 99 -4.13 0.61 0.15
N ALA A 100 -3.61 1.44 -0.76
CA ALA A 100 -2.98 0.99 -2.00
C ALA A 100 -1.75 0.10 -1.73
N THR A 101 -0.91 0.44 -0.74
CA THR A 101 0.26 -0.38 -0.38
C THR A 101 -0.16 -1.74 0.15
N ILE A 102 -1.13 -1.82 1.05
CA ILE A 102 -1.62 -3.10 1.58
C ILE A 102 -2.20 -3.97 0.47
N TRP A 103 -2.95 -3.36 -0.45
CA TRP A 103 -3.51 -4.06 -1.60
C TRP A 103 -2.42 -4.66 -2.50
N THR A 104 -1.36 -3.90 -2.78
CA THR A 104 -0.21 -4.39 -3.59
C THR A 104 0.66 -5.37 -2.82
N THR A 105 0.78 -5.26 -1.50
CA THR A 105 1.52 -6.23 -0.67
C THR A 105 0.84 -7.61 -0.68
N ALA A 106 -0.49 -7.66 -0.70
CA ALA A 106 -1.21 -8.91 -0.90
C ALA A 106 -0.89 -9.56 -2.26
N ALA A 107 -0.76 -8.75 -3.33
CA ALA A 107 -0.35 -9.25 -4.63
C ALA A 107 1.05 -9.90 -4.60
N ILE A 108 2.01 -9.35 -3.84
CA ILE A 108 3.33 -9.97 -3.62
C ILE A 108 3.16 -11.36 -3.00
N GLY A 109 2.32 -11.50 -1.97
CA GLY A 109 2.04 -12.77 -1.32
C GLY A 109 1.49 -13.82 -2.30
N ILE A 110 0.52 -13.44 -3.13
CA ILE A 110 -0.04 -14.30 -4.19
C ILE A 110 1.07 -14.71 -5.18
N LEU A 111 1.90 -13.78 -5.63
CA LEU A 111 2.97 -14.03 -6.57
C LEU A 111 4.05 -14.98 -6.03
N CYS A 112 4.24 -15.07 -4.71
CA CYS A 112 5.14 -16.04 -4.10
C CYS A 112 4.67 -17.51 -4.29
N THR A 113 3.42 -17.75 -4.68
CA THR A 113 2.93 -19.11 -4.99
C THR A 113 3.28 -19.58 -6.40
N LEU A 114 3.64 -18.65 -7.29
CA LEU A 114 3.98 -18.98 -8.68
C LEU A 114 5.30 -19.78 -8.77
N PRO A 115 5.47 -20.60 -9.81
CA PRO A 115 6.72 -21.35 -10.02
C PRO A 115 7.96 -20.45 -10.06
N ASN A 116 7.84 -19.26 -10.61
CA ASN A 116 8.93 -18.28 -10.68
C ASN A 116 8.74 -17.16 -9.65
N ILE A 117 9.46 -17.26 -8.54
CA ILE A 117 9.46 -16.28 -7.44
C ILE A 117 9.95 -14.90 -7.88
N LEU A 118 10.70 -14.80 -8.99
CA LEU A 118 11.21 -13.53 -9.48
C LEU A 118 10.10 -12.51 -9.76
N PHE A 119 8.90 -12.94 -10.11
CA PHE A 119 7.77 -12.01 -10.29
C PHE A 119 7.40 -11.30 -8.97
N ALA A 120 7.40 -12.00 -7.86
CA ALA A 120 7.15 -11.40 -6.54
C ALA A 120 8.25 -10.40 -6.16
N VAL A 121 9.51 -10.75 -6.41
CA VAL A 121 10.67 -9.89 -6.14
C VAL A 121 10.61 -8.62 -6.99
N LEU A 122 10.35 -8.74 -8.30
CA LEU A 122 10.24 -7.60 -9.20
C LEU A 122 9.14 -6.63 -8.77
N VAL A 123 7.97 -7.16 -8.40
CA VAL A 123 6.85 -6.32 -7.93
C VAL A 123 7.20 -5.64 -6.61
N ALA A 124 7.82 -6.34 -5.66
CA ALA A 124 8.24 -5.74 -4.39
C ALA A 124 9.25 -4.61 -4.59
N ILE A 125 10.26 -4.82 -5.43
CA ILE A 125 11.26 -3.80 -5.78
C ILE A 125 10.57 -2.60 -6.46
N ALA A 126 9.69 -2.85 -7.42
CA ALA A 126 8.96 -1.79 -8.12
C ALA A 126 8.14 -0.93 -7.15
N ILE A 127 7.44 -1.54 -6.17
CA ILE A 127 6.66 -0.82 -5.17
C ILE A 127 7.55 0.07 -4.30
N VAL A 128 8.68 -0.47 -3.81
CA VAL A 128 9.63 0.30 -2.99
C VAL A 128 10.22 1.48 -3.78
N ILE A 129 10.64 1.25 -5.01
CA ILE A 129 11.17 2.31 -5.88
C ILE A 129 10.12 3.39 -6.14
N LEU A 130 8.88 2.99 -6.46
CA LEU A 130 7.78 3.94 -6.66
C LEU A 130 7.51 4.77 -5.42
N HIS A 131 7.50 4.17 -4.22
CA HIS A 131 7.34 4.91 -2.98
C HIS A 131 8.47 5.91 -2.76
N LEU A 132 9.73 5.49 -2.96
CA LEU A 132 10.89 6.36 -2.76
C LEU A 132 10.92 7.54 -3.73
N ILE A 133 10.47 7.34 -4.97
CA ILE A 133 10.44 8.41 -5.99
C ILE A 133 9.21 9.30 -5.83
N LEU A 134 8.01 8.71 -5.64
CA LEU A 134 6.77 9.47 -5.65
C LEU A 134 6.51 10.21 -4.34
N HIS A 135 7.05 9.73 -3.22
CA HIS A 135 6.87 10.39 -1.92
C HIS A 135 7.44 11.82 -1.90
N PRO A 136 8.72 12.08 -2.24
CA PRO A 136 9.25 13.44 -2.27
C PRO A 136 8.57 14.31 -3.33
N LEU A 137 8.20 13.73 -4.48
CA LEU A 137 7.48 14.43 -5.53
C LEU A 137 6.10 14.92 -5.05
N SER A 138 5.38 14.08 -4.33
CA SER A 138 4.08 14.43 -3.73
C SER A 138 4.21 15.57 -2.72
N ILE A 139 5.21 15.54 -1.85
CA ILE A 139 5.49 16.61 -0.88
C ILE A 139 5.81 17.92 -1.62
N TYR A 140 6.64 17.87 -2.64
CA TYR A 140 7.02 19.06 -3.43
C TYR A 140 5.80 19.73 -4.08
N ILE A 141 4.92 18.94 -4.71
CA ILE A 141 3.69 19.44 -5.34
C ILE A 141 2.72 20.01 -4.30
N ASN A 142 2.58 19.35 -3.17
CA ASN A 142 1.64 19.75 -2.12
C ASN A 142 2.09 21.05 -1.42
N ASN A 143 3.39 21.23 -1.21
CA ASN A 143 3.94 22.47 -0.66
C ASN A 143 3.70 23.69 -1.58
N ARG A 144 3.77 23.51 -2.90
CA ARG A 144 3.43 24.59 -3.84
C ARG A 144 1.96 25.01 -3.72
N ARG A 145 1.04 24.03 -3.61
CA ARG A 145 -0.39 24.32 -3.43
C ARG A 145 -0.70 24.97 -2.09
N SER A 146 -0.05 24.54 -1.01
CA SER A 146 -0.20 25.13 0.31
C SER A 146 0.25 26.59 0.34
N ASN A 147 1.40 26.92 -0.26
CA ASN A 147 1.89 28.29 -0.34
C ASN A 147 0.97 29.21 -1.15
N GLN A 148 0.34 28.71 -2.21
CA GLN A 148 -0.62 29.49 -2.99
C GLN A 148 -1.88 29.80 -2.15
N ARG A 149 -2.47 28.80 -1.50
CA ARG A 149 -3.63 28.98 -0.63
C ARG A 149 -3.35 29.93 0.55
N THR A 150 -2.16 29.89 1.10
CA THR A 150 -1.75 30.81 2.19
C THR A 150 -1.64 32.23 1.67
N LYS A 151 -1.08 32.46 0.49
CA LYS A 151 -1.03 33.78 -0.14
C LYS A 151 -2.42 34.34 -0.43
N GLU A 152 -3.31 33.54 -1.02
CA GLU A 152 -4.71 33.94 -1.27
C GLU A 152 -5.45 34.28 0.03
N ARG A 153 -5.24 33.50 1.08
CA ARG A 153 -5.84 33.78 2.40
C ARG A 153 -5.35 35.11 2.99
N ILE A 154 -4.05 35.36 2.93
CA ILE A 154 -3.45 36.61 3.42
C ILE A 154 -4.01 37.78 2.61
N GLU A 155 -4.05 37.69 1.29
CA GLU A 155 -4.58 38.74 0.43
C GLU A 155 -6.07 39.03 0.70
N ASN A 156 -6.87 37.99 0.91
CA ASN A 156 -8.28 38.17 1.28
C ASN A 156 -8.45 38.81 2.67
N LEU A 157 -7.61 38.45 3.66
CA LEU A 157 -7.60 39.07 4.98
C LEU A 157 -7.22 40.58 4.90
N TYR A 158 -6.22 40.91 4.08
CA TYR A 158 -5.85 42.31 3.83
C TYR A 158 -7.00 43.11 3.20
N LYS A 159 -7.69 42.54 2.18
CA LYS A 159 -8.85 43.17 1.55
C LYS A 159 -9.98 43.45 2.56
N ILE A 160 -10.30 42.45 3.40
CA ILE A 160 -11.32 42.57 4.45
C ILE A 160 -10.91 43.64 5.47
N SER A 161 -9.65 43.67 5.91
CA SER A 161 -9.14 44.65 6.86
C SER A 161 -9.25 46.09 6.32
N ILE A 162 -8.91 46.29 5.03
CA ILE A 162 -9.02 47.61 4.39
C ILE A 162 -10.49 48.04 4.30
N VAL A 163 -11.41 47.16 3.94
CA VAL A 163 -12.84 47.46 3.85
C VAL A 163 -13.41 47.81 5.23
N CYS A 164 -13.07 47.02 6.28
CA CYS A 164 -13.52 47.30 7.64
C CYS A 164 -12.96 48.64 8.16
N SER A 165 -11.70 48.97 7.85
CA SER A 165 -11.10 50.25 8.21
C SER A 165 -11.83 51.43 7.50
N ALA A 166 -12.08 51.29 6.20
CA ALA A 166 -12.78 52.32 5.42
C ALA A 166 -14.21 52.61 5.96
N VAL A 167 -14.93 51.53 6.34
CA VAL A 167 -16.28 51.68 6.94
C VAL A 167 -16.23 52.33 8.32
N SER A 168 -15.18 52.09 9.11
CA SER A 168 -15.03 52.72 10.43
C SER A 168 -14.76 54.24 10.40
N TYR A 169 -14.26 54.76 9.29
CA TYR A 169 -14.02 56.20 9.12
C TYR A 169 -15.24 56.99 8.53
N THR A 170 -16.32 56.27 8.17
CA THR A 170 -17.54 56.89 7.60
C THR A 170 -18.67 57.06 8.61
N HIS A 171 -18.44 56.75 9.87
CA HIS A 171 -19.30 57.03 11.02
C HIS A 171 -18.57 57.91 12.02
#